data_c0bc90e6b861d414c39016a0fcf83f8c
#
_entry.id   c0bc90e6b861d414c39016a0fcf83f8c
#
_cell.length_a   1.000
_cell.length_b   1.000
_cell.length_c   1.000
_cell.angle_alpha   90.00
_cell.angle_beta   90.00
_cell.angle_gamma   90.00
#
_symmetry.space_group_name_H-M   'P 1'
#
loop_
_entity.id
_entity.type
_entity.pdbx_description
1 polymer ?
#
loop_
_entity_poly.entity_id
_entity_poly.type
_entity_poly.pdbx_seq_one_letter_code
_entity_poly.pdbx_strand_id
1 'polypeptide(L)' 'MIIIEAILKINPNAKVAITDRDIDQIEWLDETTPIPKADIEAKMAELQT' A
#
# COMPACT_ATOMS: atom_id res chain seq x y z
N MET A 1 9.37 4.17 -3.98
CA MET A 1 8.35 4.67 -3.04
C MET A 1 7.89 3.53 -2.15
N ILE A 2 8.00 3.71 -0.86
CA ILE A 2 7.83 2.63 0.09
C ILE A 2 6.36 2.20 0.29
N ILE A 3 5.40 3.11 0.07
CA ILE A 3 3.98 2.77 0.24
C ILE A 3 3.57 1.67 -0.75
N ILE A 4 3.93 1.83 -2.02
CA ILE A 4 3.62 0.82 -3.03
C ILE A 4 4.34 -0.48 -2.71
N GLU A 5 5.59 -0.41 -2.29
CA GLU A 5 6.35 -1.60 -1.94
C GLU A 5 5.69 -2.36 -0.79
N ALA A 6 5.21 -1.63 0.23
CA ALA A 6 4.51 -2.24 1.36
C ALA A 6 3.24 -2.95 0.90
N ILE A 7 2.45 -2.29 0.05
CA ILE A 7 1.21 -2.88 -0.47
C ILE A 7 1.50 -4.15 -1.26
N LEU A 8 2.51 -4.12 -2.11
CA LEU A 8 2.85 -5.28 -2.93
C LEU A 8 3.44 -6.43 -2.10
N LYS A 9 4.08 -6.13 -0.98
CA LYS A 9 4.54 -7.18 -0.08
C LYS A 9 3.38 -7.88 0.60
N ILE A 10 2.32 -7.13 0.91
CA ILE A 10 1.11 -7.70 1.52
C ILE A 10 0.30 -8.46 0.47
N ASN A 11 0.13 -7.85 -0.71
CA ASN A 11 -0.64 -8.45 -1.79
C ASN A 11 0.07 -8.19 -3.13
N PRO A 12 0.85 -9.16 -3.65
CA PRO A 12 1.61 -8.97 -4.90
C PRO A 12 0.74 -8.68 -6.11
N ASN A 13 -0.54 -8.99 -6.04
CA ASN A 13 -1.46 -8.74 -7.15
C ASN A 13 -2.23 -7.43 -7.03
N ALA A 14 -1.90 -6.62 -6.02
CA ALA A 14 -2.60 -5.36 -5.78
C ALA A 14 -2.41 -4.39 -6.94
N LYS A 15 -3.50 -3.72 -7.30
CA LYS A 15 -3.50 -2.66 -8.31
C LYS A 15 -3.96 -1.39 -7.61
N VAL A 16 -3.09 -0.41 -7.49
CA VAL A 16 -3.39 0.82 -6.76
C VAL A 16 -2.81 2.04 -7.47
N ALA A 17 -3.43 3.19 -7.24
CA ALA A 17 -2.89 4.48 -7.63
C ALA A 17 -2.75 5.33 -6.38
N ILE A 18 -1.61 5.98 -6.21
CA ILE A 18 -1.34 6.80 -5.04
C ILE A 18 -1.06 8.23 -5.51
N THR A 19 -1.77 9.20 -4.93
CA THR A 19 -1.60 10.61 -5.25
C THR A 19 -0.71 11.25 -4.18
N ASP A 20 0.32 11.97 -4.63
CA ASP A 20 1.21 12.73 -3.74
C ASP A 20 1.86 11.90 -2.63
N ARG A 21 2.01 10.58 -2.85
CA ARG A 21 2.61 9.67 -1.87
C ARG A 21 1.83 9.67 -0.55
N ASP A 22 0.54 9.95 -0.64
CA ASP A 22 -0.30 10.08 0.55
C ASP A 22 -1.02 8.76 0.81
N ILE A 23 -0.70 8.12 1.93
CA ILE A 23 -1.31 6.84 2.30
C ILE A 23 -2.82 6.95 2.46
N ASP A 24 -3.34 8.15 2.72
CA ASP A 24 -4.77 8.38 2.85
C ASP A 24 -5.46 8.60 1.51
N GLN A 25 -4.69 8.71 0.42
CA GLN A 25 -5.22 8.99 -0.91
C GLN A 25 -5.00 7.81 -1.86
N ILE A 26 -5.06 6.61 -1.34
CA ILE A 26 -4.86 5.41 -2.16
C ILE A 26 -6.14 5.06 -2.91
N GLU A 27 -6.04 4.89 -4.23
CA GLU A 27 -7.14 4.44 -5.05
C GLU A 27 -6.94 2.97 -5.38
N TRP A 28 -7.89 2.12 -4.98
CA TRP A 28 -7.79 0.67 -5.20
C TRP A 28 -8.44 0.32 -6.52
N LEU A 29 -7.67 -0.31 -7.42
CA LEU A 29 -8.08 -0.57 -8.80
C LEU A 29 -8.29 -2.08 -9.03
N ASP A 30 -9.00 -2.41 -10.15
CA ASP A 30 -9.19 -3.80 -10.58
C ASP A 30 -9.71 -4.71 -9.47
N GLU A 31 -10.68 -4.21 -8.71
CA GLU A 31 -11.32 -4.96 -7.63
C GLU A 31 -10.33 -5.40 -6.53
N THR A 32 -9.20 -4.71 -6.41
CA THR A 32 -8.25 -4.98 -5.35
C THR A 32 -8.90 -4.72 -3.99
N THR A 33 -8.81 -5.69 -3.08
CA THR A 33 -9.33 -5.51 -1.74
C THR A 33 -8.51 -4.45 -1.01
N PRO A 34 -9.15 -3.39 -0.47
CA PRO A 34 -8.43 -2.36 0.26
C PRO A 34 -7.70 -2.94 1.47
N ILE A 35 -6.45 -2.53 1.65
CA ILE A 35 -5.65 -2.94 2.79
C ILE A 35 -5.74 -1.86 3.87
N PRO A 36 -6.01 -2.23 5.13
CA PRO A 36 -6.06 -1.23 6.20
C PRO A 36 -4.77 -0.43 6.29
N LYS A 37 -4.90 0.87 6.53
CA LYS A 37 -3.74 1.75 6.67
C LYS A 37 -2.75 1.24 7.73
N ALA A 38 -3.26 0.71 8.84
CA ALA A 38 -2.43 0.19 9.90
C ALA A 38 -1.52 -0.95 9.40
N ASP A 39 -2.05 -1.82 8.54
CA ASP A 39 -1.27 -2.92 7.99
C ASP A 39 -0.20 -2.40 7.05
N ILE A 40 -0.54 -1.39 6.24
CA ILE A 40 0.43 -0.77 5.33
C ILE A 40 1.56 -0.12 6.13
N GLU A 41 1.21 0.61 7.18
CA GLU A 41 2.21 1.27 8.03
C GLU A 41 3.12 0.27 8.75
N ALA A 42 2.54 -0.83 9.22
CA ALA A 42 3.33 -1.87 9.86
C ALA A 42 4.33 -2.48 8.87
N LYS A 43 3.88 -2.72 7.65
CA LYS A 43 4.76 -3.28 6.61
C LYS A 43 5.84 -2.27 6.22
N MET A 44 5.49 -1.00 6.14
CA MET A 44 6.47 0.04 5.86
C MET A 44 7.59 0.06 6.91
N ALA A 45 7.22 -0.10 8.17
CA ALA A 45 8.18 -0.15 9.26
C ALA A 45 9.13 -1.35 9.10
N GLU A 46 8.59 -2.51 8.69
CA GLU A 46 9.42 -3.69 8.43
C GLU A 46 10.41 -3.42 7.31
N LEU A 47 9.96 -2.78 6.25
CA LEU A 47 10.82 -2.53 5.08
C LEU A 47 11.91 -1.51 5.36
N GLN A 48 11.71 -0.65 6.35
CA GLN A 48 12.68 0.38 6.72
C GLN A 48 13.72 -0.11 7.73
N THR A 49 13.56 -1.28 8.25
CA THR A 49 14.47 -1.80 9.28
C THR A 49 15.69 -2.44 8.67
#